data_abab65e133094fd581b9b9877abe7974
#
_entry.id   abab65e133094fd581b9b9877abe7974
#
_cell.length_a   1.000
_cell.length_b   1.000
_cell.length_c   1.000
_cell.angle_alpha   90.00
_cell.angle_beta   90.00
_cell.angle_gamma   90.00
#
_symmetry.space_group_name_H-M   'P 1'
#
loop_
_entity.id
_entity.type
_entity.pdbx_description
1 polymer ?
#
loop_
_entity_poly.entity_id
_entity_poly.type
_entity_poly.pdbx_seq_one_letter_code
_entity_poly.pdbx_strand_id
1 'polypeptide(L)'
;MNFNNFLKSLFGDKSNRDMKLIQPIVEKVKAAYPEIQKLSNDELRAKTKELQQYVQDSAKEQKQQIAELKAKIENTPIDEREDIFNQIDKLEKEVLDLYEQALNEVLPTAFSIMKDTARRFAENEDTIVTATDFDRELASNPANDFITIDGDKAIYHNEWTAGGNKLKWNMVHYDVQLFGGIALHQGKIAEMATGEGKTLVATLPVFLNALTGNGVHMVTVNDYLAKRDSEW
;
A
#
# COMPACT_ATOMS: atom_id res chain seq x y z
N MET A 1 -10.31 2.88 44.64
CA MET A 1 -9.90 3.61 43.43
C MET A 1 -8.72 2.86 42.85
N ASN A 2 -8.85 2.25 41.65
CA ASN A 2 -7.82 1.34 41.12
C ASN A 2 -6.62 2.17 40.62
N PHE A 3 -5.40 1.86 41.04
CA PHE A 3 -4.15 2.56 40.69
C PHE A 3 -4.01 2.73 39.15
N ASN A 4 -4.45 1.74 38.37
CA ASN A 4 -4.51 1.82 36.90
C ASN A 4 -5.44 2.92 36.38
N ASN A 5 -6.57 3.19 37.04
CA ASN A 5 -7.48 4.27 36.65
C ASN A 5 -6.92 5.65 37.00
N PHE A 6 -6.14 5.75 38.05
CA PHE A 6 -5.42 6.97 38.44
C PHE A 6 -4.29 7.30 37.45
N LEU A 7 -3.52 6.30 37.04
CA LEU A 7 -2.48 6.46 36.00
C LEU A 7 -3.09 6.82 34.62
N LYS A 8 -4.20 6.20 34.23
CA LYS A 8 -4.94 6.57 33.00
C LYS A 8 -5.45 8.02 33.04
N SER A 9 -5.87 8.51 34.21
CA SER A 9 -6.32 9.90 34.41
C SER A 9 -5.17 10.92 34.30
N LEU A 10 -3.95 10.56 34.73
CA LEU A 10 -2.78 11.45 34.70
C LEU A 10 -2.01 11.44 33.38
N PHE A 11 -1.91 10.27 32.70
CA PHE A 11 -1.08 10.10 31.52
C PHE A 11 -1.87 9.88 30.21
N GLY A 12 -3.19 9.81 30.28
CA GLY A 12 -4.06 9.46 29.16
C GLY A 12 -3.85 8.00 28.72
N ASP A 13 -4.76 7.48 27.91
CA ASP A 13 -4.61 6.18 27.28
C ASP A 13 -3.63 6.32 26.10
N LYS A 14 -2.69 5.37 25.94
CA LYS A 14 -1.75 5.31 24.81
C LYS A 14 -2.51 5.39 23.48
N SER A 15 -3.62 4.67 23.35
CA SER A 15 -4.50 4.69 22.20
C SER A 15 -4.98 6.11 21.86
N ASN A 16 -5.44 6.87 22.85
CA ASN A 16 -5.89 8.26 22.65
C ASN A 16 -4.76 9.20 22.20
N ARG A 17 -3.53 8.95 22.65
CA ARG A 17 -2.36 9.72 22.19
C ARG A 17 -2.00 9.39 20.75
N ASP A 18 -1.96 8.10 20.42
CA ASP A 18 -1.68 7.63 19.07
C ASP A 18 -2.76 8.12 18.09
N MET A 19 -4.02 8.08 18.47
CA MET A 19 -5.12 8.65 17.66
C MET A 19 -4.94 10.15 17.39
N LYS A 20 -4.51 10.92 18.37
CA LYS A 20 -4.24 12.37 18.18
C LYS A 20 -3.08 12.64 17.23
N LEU A 21 -2.10 11.74 17.17
CA LEU A 21 -0.98 11.83 16.21
C LEU A 21 -1.39 11.44 14.79
N ILE A 22 -2.30 10.47 14.66
CA ILE A 22 -2.78 9.96 13.37
C ILE A 22 -3.85 10.88 12.78
N GLN A 23 -4.72 11.50 13.60
CA GLN A 23 -5.82 12.35 13.14
C GLN A 23 -5.40 13.40 12.09
N PRO A 24 -4.30 14.15 12.23
CA PRO A 24 -3.88 15.13 11.23
C PRO A 24 -3.56 14.48 9.87
N ILE A 25 -3.09 13.24 9.86
CA ILE A 25 -2.80 12.50 8.63
C ILE A 25 -4.10 12.08 7.96
N VAL A 26 -5.09 11.59 8.72
CA VAL A 26 -6.43 11.29 8.20
C VAL A 26 -7.07 12.53 7.58
N GLU A 27 -6.95 13.69 8.22
CA GLU A 27 -7.49 14.94 7.66
C GLU A 27 -6.78 15.33 6.34
N LYS A 28 -5.47 15.07 6.20
CA LYS A 28 -4.77 15.26 4.93
C LYS A 28 -5.30 14.31 3.84
N VAL A 29 -5.58 13.05 4.17
CA VAL A 29 -6.22 12.09 3.23
C VAL A 29 -7.58 12.64 2.79
N LYS A 30 -8.41 13.07 3.72
CA LYS A 30 -9.74 13.65 3.42
C LYS A 30 -9.65 14.92 2.58
N ALA A 31 -8.64 15.75 2.80
CA ALA A 31 -8.40 16.96 2.00
C ALA A 31 -7.93 16.65 0.57
N ALA A 32 -7.14 15.58 0.37
CA ALA A 32 -6.67 15.16 -0.94
C ALA A 32 -7.77 14.44 -1.76
N TYR A 33 -8.71 13.78 -1.10
CA TYR A 33 -9.70 12.90 -1.71
C TYR A 33 -10.57 13.57 -2.79
N PRO A 34 -11.10 14.82 -2.64
CA PRO A 34 -11.93 15.45 -3.66
C PRO A 34 -11.22 15.67 -5.01
N GLU A 35 -9.91 15.88 -5.01
CA GLU A 35 -9.13 16.03 -6.26
C GLU A 35 -8.94 14.67 -6.93
N ILE A 36 -8.75 13.61 -6.17
CA ILE A 36 -8.65 12.23 -6.70
C ILE A 36 -9.98 11.79 -7.33
N GLN A 37 -11.11 12.16 -6.74
CA GLN A 37 -12.45 11.82 -7.27
C GLN A 37 -12.73 12.42 -8.66
N LYS A 38 -12.07 13.53 -9.01
CA LYS A 38 -12.24 14.19 -10.32
C LYS A 38 -11.53 13.48 -11.46
N LEU A 39 -10.55 12.64 -11.16
CA LEU A 39 -9.75 11.95 -12.16
C LEU A 39 -10.58 10.89 -12.88
N SER A 40 -10.37 10.75 -14.18
CA SER A 40 -10.83 9.59 -14.94
C SER A 40 -10.11 8.31 -14.44
N ASN A 41 -10.56 7.15 -14.90
CA ASN A 41 -9.92 5.88 -14.51
C ASN A 41 -8.47 5.79 -15.00
N ASP A 42 -8.19 6.26 -16.21
CA ASP A 42 -6.83 6.28 -16.76
C ASP A 42 -5.92 7.30 -16.04
N GLU A 43 -6.45 8.48 -15.70
CA GLU A 43 -5.72 9.47 -14.91
C GLU A 43 -5.41 8.97 -13.51
N LEU A 44 -6.32 8.21 -12.88
CA LEU A 44 -6.07 7.57 -11.58
C LEU A 44 -4.92 6.56 -11.65
N ARG A 45 -4.87 5.75 -12.71
CA ARG A 45 -3.75 4.83 -12.99
C ARG A 45 -2.44 5.59 -13.26
N ALA A 46 -2.49 6.66 -14.02
CA ALA A 46 -1.33 7.51 -14.28
C ALA A 46 -0.82 8.15 -12.98
N LYS A 47 -1.73 8.61 -12.10
CA LYS A 47 -1.37 9.17 -10.80
C LYS A 47 -0.67 8.13 -9.90
N THR A 48 -1.10 6.87 -9.92
CA THR A 48 -0.41 5.79 -9.21
C THR A 48 1.03 5.60 -9.70
N LYS A 49 1.25 5.63 -11.02
CA LYS A 49 2.61 5.55 -11.60
C LYS A 49 3.47 6.75 -11.24
N GLU A 50 2.90 7.95 -11.20
CA GLU A 50 3.58 9.16 -10.74
C GLU A 50 4.07 9.02 -9.30
N LEU A 51 3.21 8.53 -8.38
CA LEU A 51 3.60 8.28 -6.99
C LEU A 51 4.69 7.22 -6.88
N GLN A 52 4.57 6.13 -7.64
CA GLN A 52 5.58 5.07 -7.70
C GLN A 52 6.93 5.62 -8.14
N GLN A 53 6.96 6.40 -9.21
CA GLN A 53 8.17 7.02 -9.73
C GLN A 53 8.79 7.97 -8.71
N TYR A 54 7.98 8.82 -8.07
CA TYR A 54 8.42 9.74 -7.03
C TYR A 54 9.12 9.01 -5.87
N VAL A 55 8.48 7.95 -5.36
CA VAL A 55 9.04 7.15 -4.26
C VAL A 55 10.34 6.46 -4.70
N GLN A 56 10.37 5.85 -5.88
CA GLN A 56 11.56 5.13 -6.36
C GLN A 56 12.74 6.08 -6.66
N ASP A 57 12.46 7.26 -7.19
CA ASP A 57 13.49 8.27 -7.49
C ASP A 57 14.10 8.88 -6.22
N SER A 58 13.40 8.89 -5.09
CA SER A 58 13.91 9.41 -3.82
C SER A 58 15.19 8.73 -3.34
N ALA A 59 15.42 7.47 -3.69
CA ALA A 59 16.59 6.68 -3.30
C ALA A 59 17.47 6.26 -4.49
N LYS A 60 17.28 6.87 -5.67
CA LYS A 60 17.94 6.45 -6.91
C LYS A 60 19.46 6.55 -6.84
N GLU A 61 19.97 7.64 -6.28
CA GLU A 61 21.41 7.87 -6.15
C GLU A 61 22.07 6.81 -5.27
N GLN A 62 21.50 6.53 -4.09
CA GLN A 62 22.02 5.54 -3.16
C GLN A 62 21.99 4.12 -3.77
N LYS A 63 20.92 3.78 -4.46
CA LYS A 63 20.80 2.49 -5.17
C LYS A 63 21.84 2.34 -6.27
N GLN A 64 22.16 3.41 -6.98
CA GLN A 64 23.24 3.40 -7.98
C GLN A 64 24.60 3.19 -7.33
N GLN A 65 24.90 3.91 -6.24
CA GLN A 65 26.14 3.73 -5.48
C GLN A 65 26.29 2.30 -4.93
N ILE A 66 25.20 1.71 -4.41
CA ILE A 66 25.19 0.31 -3.97
C ILE A 66 25.52 -0.64 -5.13
N ALA A 67 24.93 -0.43 -6.31
CA ALA A 67 25.21 -1.25 -7.48
C ALA A 67 26.70 -1.14 -7.91
N GLU A 68 27.27 0.05 -7.90
CA GLU A 68 28.68 0.28 -8.19
C GLU A 68 29.62 -0.40 -7.18
N LEU A 69 29.28 -0.33 -5.88
CA LEU A 69 30.04 -1.01 -4.83
C LEU A 69 29.94 -2.52 -4.96
N LYS A 70 28.75 -3.08 -5.21
CA LYS A 70 28.54 -4.51 -5.44
C LYS A 70 29.36 -5.02 -6.63
N ALA A 71 29.45 -4.26 -7.72
CA ALA A 71 30.26 -4.61 -8.88
C ALA A 71 31.79 -4.63 -8.58
N LYS A 72 32.27 -3.88 -7.59
CA LYS A 72 33.69 -3.86 -7.18
C LYS A 72 34.08 -5.08 -6.36
N ILE A 73 33.15 -5.73 -5.65
CA ILE A 73 33.43 -6.82 -4.71
C ILE A 73 34.20 -7.96 -5.38
N GLU A 74 33.82 -8.35 -6.60
CA GLU A 74 34.45 -9.48 -7.34
C GLU A 74 35.93 -9.22 -7.60
N ASN A 75 36.34 -7.99 -7.80
CA ASN A 75 37.70 -7.59 -8.13
C ASN A 75 38.52 -7.11 -6.93
N THR A 76 37.94 -7.15 -5.71
CA THR A 76 38.59 -6.69 -4.48
C THR A 76 39.11 -7.88 -3.67
N PRO A 77 40.35 -7.84 -3.15
CA PRO A 77 40.87 -8.85 -2.22
C PRO A 77 39.95 -9.06 -1.01
N ILE A 78 39.93 -10.29 -0.48
CA ILE A 78 38.95 -10.69 0.56
C ILE A 78 39.10 -9.85 1.81
N ASP A 79 40.32 -9.52 2.19
CA ASP A 79 40.69 -8.72 3.36
C ASP A 79 40.29 -7.24 3.26
N GLU A 80 40.01 -6.75 2.05
CA GLU A 80 39.56 -5.38 1.80
C GLU A 80 38.04 -5.26 1.58
N ARG A 81 37.31 -6.39 1.51
CA ARG A 81 35.87 -6.39 1.23
C ARG A 81 35.00 -5.90 2.39
N GLU A 82 35.49 -5.98 3.61
CA GLU A 82 34.74 -5.55 4.81
C GLU A 82 34.34 -4.08 4.73
N ASP A 83 35.25 -3.22 4.28
CA ASP A 83 34.96 -1.79 4.12
C ASP A 83 33.87 -1.53 3.06
N ILE A 84 33.85 -2.32 1.98
CA ILE A 84 32.82 -2.22 0.93
C ILE A 84 31.46 -2.65 1.49
N PHE A 85 31.40 -3.76 2.24
CA PHE A 85 30.17 -4.21 2.87
C PHE A 85 29.61 -3.18 3.87
N ASN A 86 30.48 -2.59 4.69
CA ASN A 86 30.09 -1.53 5.64
C ASN A 86 29.51 -0.30 4.93
N GLN A 87 30.06 0.07 3.78
CA GLN A 87 29.52 1.17 2.94
C GLN A 87 28.15 0.81 2.36
N ILE A 88 27.99 -0.41 1.85
CA ILE A 88 26.72 -0.90 1.32
C ILE A 88 25.64 -0.89 2.41
N ASP A 89 25.92 -1.43 3.59
CA ASP A 89 24.99 -1.48 4.72
C ASP A 89 24.52 -0.08 5.14
N LYS A 90 25.45 0.90 5.13
CA LYS A 90 25.10 2.30 5.40
C LYS A 90 24.17 2.89 4.35
N LEU A 91 24.48 2.66 3.07
CA LEU A 91 23.65 3.16 1.96
C LEU A 91 22.27 2.45 1.92
N GLU A 92 22.20 1.14 2.21
CA GLU A 92 20.95 0.41 2.30
C GLU A 92 20.05 0.97 3.40
N LYS A 93 20.63 1.39 4.53
CA LYS A 93 19.88 2.09 5.58
C LYS A 93 19.40 3.47 5.11
N GLU A 94 20.23 4.24 4.42
CA GLU A 94 19.83 5.54 3.86
C GLU A 94 18.68 5.38 2.85
N VAL A 95 18.69 4.32 2.02
CA VAL A 95 17.57 3.99 1.09
C VAL A 95 16.28 3.78 1.85
N LEU A 96 16.29 3.04 2.98
CA LEU A 96 15.09 2.82 3.79
C LEU A 96 14.57 4.11 4.40
N ASP A 97 15.44 4.96 4.93
CA ASP A 97 15.07 6.26 5.51
C ASP A 97 14.47 7.21 4.44
N LEU A 98 15.02 7.24 3.23
CA LEU A 98 14.49 8.01 2.10
C LEU A 98 13.13 7.50 1.63
N TYR A 99 12.96 6.18 1.54
CA TYR A 99 11.67 5.60 1.20
C TYR A 99 10.61 5.90 2.25
N GLU A 100 10.95 5.79 3.55
CA GLU A 100 10.02 6.13 4.63
C GLU A 100 9.54 7.59 4.52
N GLN A 101 10.46 8.52 4.25
CA GLN A 101 10.11 9.94 4.05
C GLN A 101 9.18 10.12 2.85
N ALA A 102 9.55 9.58 1.69
CA ALA A 102 8.76 9.69 0.47
C ALA A 102 7.37 9.03 0.62
N LEU A 103 7.29 7.86 1.27
CA LEU A 103 6.01 7.19 1.55
C LEU A 103 5.11 8.04 2.47
N ASN A 104 5.66 8.66 3.51
CA ASN A 104 4.90 9.56 4.38
C ASN A 104 4.38 10.80 3.64
N GLU A 105 5.13 11.33 2.66
CA GLU A 105 4.72 12.46 1.83
C GLU A 105 3.56 12.09 0.89
N VAL A 106 3.64 10.93 0.23
CA VAL A 106 2.62 10.49 -0.72
C VAL A 106 1.42 9.79 -0.07
N LEU A 107 1.50 9.39 1.20
CA LEU A 107 0.46 8.64 1.92
C LEU A 107 -0.94 9.25 1.76
N PRO A 108 -1.15 10.57 1.92
CA PRO A 108 -2.49 11.14 1.78
C PRO A 108 -3.10 10.90 0.39
N THR A 109 -2.30 11.05 -0.66
CA THR A 109 -2.74 10.82 -2.04
C THR A 109 -2.92 9.33 -2.32
N ALA A 110 -2.00 8.48 -1.88
CA ALA A 110 -2.06 7.03 -2.07
C ALA A 110 -3.30 6.42 -1.40
N PHE A 111 -3.60 6.80 -0.15
CA PHE A 111 -4.81 6.33 0.54
C PHE A 111 -6.09 6.86 -0.10
N SER A 112 -6.07 8.08 -0.64
CA SER A 112 -7.17 8.64 -1.41
C SER A 112 -7.41 7.86 -2.70
N ILE A 113 -6.36 7.45 -3.42
CA ILE A 113 -6.46 6.60 -4.62
C ILE A 113 -7.10 5.25 -4.26
N MET A 114 -6.62 4.58 -3.21
CA MET A 114 -7.20 3.30 -2.78
C MET A 114 -8.67 3.42 -2.38
N LYS A 115 -9.01 4.46 -1.60
CA LYS A 115 -10.40 4.73 -1.22
C LYS A 115 -11.29 4.99 -2.45
N ASP A 116 -10.80 5.76 -3.42
CA ASP A 116 -11.58 6.08 -4.63
C ASP A 116 -11.69 4.89 -5.58
N THR A 117 -10.65 4.08 -5.70
CA THR A 117 -10.70 2.81 -6.44
C THR A 117 -11.79 1.90 -5.85
N ALA A 118 -11.78 1.70 -4.52
CA ALA A 118 -12.80 0.92 -3.84
C ALA A 118 -14.22 1.48 -4.08
N ARG A 119 -14.40 2.81 -4.06
CA ARG A 119 -15.68 3.47 -4.38
C ARG A 119 -16.11 3.21 -5.83
N ARG A 120 -15.19 3.33 -6.80
CA ARG A 120 -15.51 3.10 -8.22
C ARG A 120 -16.02 1.68 -8.46
N PHE A 121 -15.38 0.68 -7.85
CA PHE A 121 -15.86 -0.71 -7.90
C PHE A 121 -17.20 -0.89 -7.18
N ALA A 122 -17.44 -0.19 -6.07
CA ALA A 122 -18.70 -0.29 -5.34
C ALA A 122 -19.89 0.37 -6.07
N GLU A 123 -19.64 1.44 -6.83
CA GLU A 123 -20.67 2.24 -7.49
C GLU A 123 -20.93 1.83 -8.95
N ASN A 124 -20.01 1.10 -9.61
CA ASN A 124 -20.10 0.72 -11.01
C ASN A 124 -19.98 -0.80 -11.16
N GLU A 125 -20.74 -1.38 -12.08
CA GLU A 125 -20.60 -2.80 -12.44
C GLU A 125 -19.28 -3.06 -13.13
N ASP A 126 -18.84 -2.12 -13.97
CA ASP A 126 -17.61 -2.17 -14.74
C ASP A 126 -16.78 -0.90 -14.55
N THR A 127 -15.49 -1.09 -14.35
CA THR A 127 -14.48 -0.01 -14.38
C THR A 127 -13.64 -0.15 -15.64
N ILE A 128 -13.82 0.79 -16.57
CA ILE A 128 -13.17 0.72 -17.90
C ILE A 128 -11.95 1.61 -17.92
N VAL A 129 -10.84 1.07 -18.46
CA VAL A 129 -9.55 1.76 -18.67
C VAL A 129 -8.99 1.42 -20.04
N THR A 130 -8.02 2.20 -20.51
CA THR A 130 -7.22 1.85 -21.69
C THR A 130 -6.38 0.59 -21.37
N ALA A 131 -6.48 -0.44 -22.20
CA ALA A 131 -5.80 -1.71 -22.01
C ALA A 131 -4.28 -1.56 -22.19
N THR A 132 -3.52 -2.00 -21.19
CA THR A 132 -2.06 -2.17 -21.25
C THR A 132 -1.71 -3.63 -21.53
N ASP A 133 -0.42 -3.91 -21.81
CA ASP A 133 0.05 -5.30 -21.95
C ASP A 133 -0.19 -6.12 -20.68
N PHE A 134 -0.03 -5.50 -19.52
CA PHE A 134 -0.34 -6.14 -18.23
C PHE A 134 -1.82 -6.52 -18.09
N ASP A 135 -2.75 -5.65 -18.51
CA ASP A 135 -4.19 -5.97 -18.50
C ASP A 135 -4.51 -7.16 -19.43
N ARG A 136 -3.85 -7.21 -20.60
CA ARG A 136 -4.00 -8.31 -21.55
C ARG A 136 -3.43 -9.61 -21.02
N GLU A 137 -2.29 -9.55 -20.32
CA GLU A 137 -1.70 -10.70 -19.65
C GLU A 137 -2.64 -11.23 -18.54
N LEU A 138 -3.16 -10.36 -17.69
CA LEU A 138 -4.15 -10.74 -16.67
C LEU A 138 -5.38 -11.42 -17.28
N ALA A 139 -5.96 -10.83 -18.32
CA ALA A 139 -7.15 -11.35 -18.98
C ALA A 139 -6.90 -12.65 -19.76
N SER A 140 -5.66 -12.96 -20.10
CA SER A 140 -5.31 -14.21 -20.76
C SER A 140 -5.43 -15.45 -19.87
N ASN A 141 -5.42 -15.26 -18.54
CA ASN A 141 -5.62 -16.32 -17.57
C ASN A 141 -7.11 -16.53 -17.30
N PRO A 142 -7.70 -17.69 -17.66
CA PRO A 142 -9.13 -17.95 -17.45
C PRO A 142 -9.59 -17.95 -15.99
N ALA A 143 -8.65 -18.03 -15.02
CA ALA A 143 -8.97 -17.93 -13.60
C ALA A 143 -9.26 -16.50 -13.17
N ASN A 144 -8.89 -15.50 -13.98
CA ASN A 144 -9.09 -14.08 -13.69
C ASN A 144 -10.42 -13.61 -14.28
N ASP A 145 -11.54 -13.99 -13.64
CA ASP A 145 -12.89 -13.65 -14.08
C ASP A 145 -13.29 -12.19 -13.74
N PHE A 146 -12.38 -11.43 -13.14
CA PHE A 146 -12.55 -10.01 -12.79
C PHE A 146 -12.20 -9.04 -13.93
N ILE A 147 -11.65 -9.52 -15.05
CA ILE A 147 -11.18 -8.67 -16.16
C ILE A 147 -11.50 -9.27 -17.51
N THR A 148 -11.95 -8.44 -18.44
CA THR A 148 -12.09 -8.78 -19.86
C THR A 148 -11.47 -7.70 -20.75
N ILE A 149 -11.07 -8.06 -21.97
CA ILE A 149 -10.52 -7.13 -22.97
C ILE A 149 -11.52 -6.98 -24.12
N ASP A 150 -11.81 -5.73 -24.47
CA ASP A 150 -12.58 -5.36 -25.66
C ASP A 150 -11.80 -4.31 -26.47
N GLY A 151 -11.13 -4.76 -27.51
CA GLY A 151 -10.29 -3.93 -28.37
C GLY A 151 -9.14 -3.29 -27.60
N ASP A 152 -9.18 -1.97 -27.44
CA ASP A 152 -8.24 -1.14 -26.68
C ASP A 152 -8.64 -0.89 -25.23
N LYS A 153 -9.72 -1.52 -24.76
CA LYS A 153 -10.26 -1.35 -23.41
C LYS A 153 -10.03 -2.59 -22.57
N ALA A 154 -9.64 -2.38 -21.32
CA ALA A 154 -9.72 -3.34 -20.24
C ALA A 154 -10.92 -3.00 -19.35
N ILE A 155 -11.79 -3.98 -19.14
CA ILE A 155 -13.02 -3.88 -18.38
C ILE A 155 -12.84 -4.69 -17.11
N TYR A 156 -12.76 -4.01 -15.98
CA TYR A 156 -12.66 -4.62 -14.66
C TYR A 156 -14.06 -4.73 -14.06
N HIS A 157 -14.52 -5.95 -13.80
CA HIS A 157 -15.82 -6.23 -13.23
C HIS A 157 -15.82 -6.07 -11.73
N ASN A 158 -16.94 -5.63 -11.15
CA ASN A 158 -17.09 -5.53 -9.70
C ASN A 158 -17.54 -6.84 -9.03
N GLU A 159 -17.69 -7.90 -9.82
CA GLU A 159 -18.05 -9.24 -9.37
C GLU A 159 -17.07 -10.26 -9.93
N TRP A 160 -16.48 -11.07 -9.05
CA TRP A 160 -15.54 -12.13 -9.42
C TRP A 160 -15.52 -13.26 -8.40
N THR A 161 -14.74 -14.31 -8.66
CA THR A 161 -14.56 -15.45 -7.77
C THR A 161 -13.34 -15.25 -6.87
N ALA A 162 -13.55 -15.27 -5.54
CA ALA A 162 -12.49 -15.22 -4.54
C ALA A 162 -12.68 -16.35 -3.51
N GLY A 163 -11.63 -17.13 -3.27
CA GLY A 163 -11.69 -18.29 -2.37
C GLY A 163 -12.74 -19.32 -2.78
N GLY A 164 -13.06 -19.41 -4.09
CA GLY A 164 -14.08 -20.31 -4.63
C GLY A 164 -15.52 -19.82 -4.49
N ASN A 165 -15.76 -18.61 -4.00
CA ASN A 165 -17.08 -18.02 -3.87
C ASN A 165 -17.21 -16.76 -4.73
N LYS A 166 -18.40 -16.51 -5.29
CA LYS A 166 -18.70 -15.26 -5.95
C LYS A 166 -18.70 -14.11 -4.96
N LEU A 167 -17.95 -13.07 -5.27
CA LEU A 167 -17.86 -11.83 -4.53
C LEU A 167 -18.36 -10.70 -5.42
N LYS A 168 -19.19 -9.82 -4.86
CA LYS A 168 -19.52 -8.52 -5.46
C LYS A 168 -18.92 -7.44 -4.57
N TRP A 169 -18.06 -6.59 -5.13
CA TRP A 169 -17.43 -5.52 -4.38
C TRP A 169 -18.46 -4.41 -4.05
N ASN A 170 -18.63 -4.13 -2.76
CA ASN A 170 -19.55 -3.12 -2.26
C ASN A 170 -18.96 -2.30 -1.09
N MET A 171 -17.63 -2.29 -0.95
CA MET A 171 -16.94 -1.72 0.20
C MET A 171 -16.22 -0.44 -0.17
N VAL A 172 -16.26 0.53 0.74
CA VAL A 172 -15.50 1.79 0.66
C VAL A 172 -14.88 2.05 2.03
N HIS A 173 -13.63 2.51 2.07
CA HIS A 173 -12.94 2.76 3.33
C HIS A 173 -13.62 3.87 4.16
N TYR A 174 -13.90 3.57 5.43
CA TYR A 174 -14.34 4.53 6.43
C TYR A 174 -13.13 5.21 7.10
N ASP A 175 -13.37 6.33 7.77
CA ASP A 175 -12.30 7.09 8.47
C ASP A 175 -11.56 6.22 9.50
N VAL A 176 -12.26 5.37 10.25
CA VAL A 176 -11.65 4.43 11.21
C VAL A 176 -10.70 3.43 10.53
N GLN A 177 -10.96 3.07 9.29
CA GLN A 177 -10.10 2.18 8.50
C GLN A 177 -8.85 2.92 7.99
N LEU A 178 -8.96 4.22 7.66
CA LEU A 178 -7.79 5.06 7.38
C LEU A 178 -6.86 5.13 8.60
N PHE A 179 -7.43 5.30 9.82
CA PHE A 179 -6.65 5.23 11.07
C PHE A 179 -5.88 3.91 11.19
N GLY A 180 -6.57 2.79 10.98
CA GLY A 180 -5.97 1.46 11.04
C GLY A 180 -4.83 1.29 10.04
N GLY A 181 -5.03 1.74 8.78
CA GLY A 181 -4.02 1.69 7.73
C GLY A 181 -2.78 2.52 8.06
N ILE A 182 -2.94 3.72 8.60
CA ILE A 182 -1.83 4.58 9.03
C ILE A 182 -1.09 3.95 10.20
N ALA A 183 -1.81 3.39 11.19
CA ALA A 183 -1.19 2.71 12.33
C ALA A 183 -0.33 1.53 11.88
N LEU A 184 -0.81 0.72 10.93
CA LEU A 184 -0.05 -0.40 10.35
C LEU A 184 1.18 0.09 9.58
N HIS A 185 1.06 1.14 8.76
CA HIS A 185 2.19 1.73 8.04
C HIS A 185 3.27 2.24 9.00
N GLN A 186 2.88 2.79 10.15
CA GLN A 186 3.80 3.23 11.20
C GLN A 186 4.39 2.09 12.05
N GLY A 187 4.24 0.84 11.65
CA GLY A 187 4.76 -0.33 12.39
C GLY A 187 4.04 -0.60 13.72
N LYS A 188 2.82 -0.08 13.90
CA LYS A 188 2.01 -0.28 15.10
C LYS A 188 1.03 -1.44 14.92
N ILE A 189 0.52 -1.97 16.03
CA ILE A 189 -0.58 -2.93 16.02
C ILE A 189 -1.90 -2.16 15.99
N ALA A 190 -2.71 -2.39 14.95
CA ALA A 190 -4.08 -1.88 14.85
C ALA A 190 -5.05 -2.93 15.39
N GLU A 191 -5.56 -2.71 16.62
CA GLU A 191 -6.62 -3.54 17.19
C GLU A 191 -7.97 -3.07 16.65
N MET A 192 -8.69 -3.97 15.99
CA MET A 192 -10.00 -3.71 15.41
C MET A 192 -10.97 -4.82 15.80
N ALA A 193 -12.24 -4.45 16.08
CA ALA A 193 -13.28 -5.41 16.42
C ALA A 193 -13.62 -6.34 15.24
N THR A 194 -14.29 -7.45 15.55
CA THR A 194 -14.78 -8.36 14.52
C THR A 194 -15.83 -7.65 13.66
N GLY A 195 -15.70 -7.78 12.32
CA GLY A 195 -16.61 -7.14 11.36
C GLY A 195 -16.21 -5.73 10.92
N GLU A 196 -15.16 -5.13 11.47
CA GLU A 196 -14.69 -3.78 11.08
C GLU A 196 -13.86 -3.71 9.79
N GLY A 197 -13.77 -4.82 9.05
CA GLY A 197 -13.13 -4.85 7.73
C GLY A 197 -11.61 -4.82 7.77
N LYS A 198 -10.98 -5.63 8.64
CA LYS A 198 -9.50 -5.70 8.76
C LYS A 198 -8.80 -5.98 7.44
N THR A 199 -9.34 -6.86 6.58
CA THR A 199 -8.77 -7.15 5.26
C THR A 199 -8.78 -5.92 4.38
N LEU A 200 -9.87 -5.15 4.37
CA LEU A 200 -9.96 -3.89 3.63
C LEU A 200 -8.95 -2.85 4.13
N VAL A 201 -8.74 -2.76 5.47
CA VAL A 201 -7.71 -1.88 6.05
C VAL A 201 -6.32 -2.22 5.55
N ALA A 202 -5.99 -3.50 5.43
CA ALA A 202 -4.68 -3.96 4.99
C ALA A 202 -4.33 -3.50 3.57
N THR A 203 -5.31 -3.28 2.69
CA THR A 203 -5.08 -2.80 1.32
C THR A 203 -4.36 -1.45 1.29
N LEU A 204 -4.61 -0.58 2.28
CA LEU A 204 -4.04 0.76 2.35
C LEU A 204 -2.51 0.74 2.52
N PRO A 205 -1.94 0.13 3.60
CA PRO A 205 -0.49 0.07 3.77
C PRO A 205 0.18 -0.86 2.75
N VAL A 206 -0.49 -1.90 2.26
CA VAL A 206 0.05 -2.77 1.19
C VAL A 206 0.25 -1.97 -0.09
N PHE A 207 -0.75 -1.24 -0.55
CA PHE A 207 -0.64 -0.37 -1.72
C PHE A 207 0.45 0.68 -1.56
N LEU A 208 0.46 1.40 -0.42
CA LEU A 208 1.44 2.45 -0.15
C LEU A 208 2.87 1.90 -0.20
N ASN A 209 3.16 0.82 0.54
CA ASN A 209 4.52 0.28 0.63
C ASN A 209 4.96 -0.41 -0.68
N ALA A 210 4.02 -0.93 -1.49
CA ALA A 210 4.31 -1.47 -2.81
C ALA A 210 4.87 -0.44 -3.79
N LEU A 211 4.65 0.86 -3.57
CA LEU A 211 5.21 1.94 -4.42
C LEU A 211 6.73 1.95 -4.44
N THR A 212 7.39 1.40 -3.41
CA THR A 212 8.87 1.27 -3.39
C THR A 212 9.40 0.31 -4.46
N GLY A 213 8.58 -0.64 -4.95
CA GLY A 213 9.00 -1.72 -5.85
C GLY A 213 9.78 -2.85 -5.16
N ASN A 214 9.96 -2.81 -3.83
CA ASN A 214 10.69 -3.85 -3.08
C ASN A 214 9.81 -5.05 -2.70
N GLY A 215 8.51 -5.03 -3.05
CA GLY A 215 7.53 -6.02 -2.67
C GLY A 215 6.96 -5.78 -1.25
N VAL A 216 5.81 -6.41 -0.99
CA VAL A 216 5.15 -6.40 0.32
C VAL A 216 4.71 -7.81 0.66
N HIS A 217 4.97 -8.24 1.88
CA HIS A 217 4.55 -9.55 2.37
C HIS A 217 3.34 -9.40 3.29
N MET A 218 2.24 -10.08 2.95
CA MET A 218 1.05 -10.17 3.79
C MET A 218 0.96 -11.57 4.39
N VAL A 219 0.96 -11.65 5.71
CA VAL A 219 0.89 -12.92 6.44
C VAL A 219 -0.51 -13.11 7.00
N THR A 220 -1.10 -14.25 6.73
CA THR A 220 -2.42 -14.66 7.23
C THR A 220 -2.31 -15.88 8.14
N VAL A 221 -3.39 -16.19 8.87
CA VAL A 221 -3.42 -17.27 9.86
C VAL A 221 -3.33 -18.67 9.22
N ASN A 222 -3.79 -18.83 7.96
CA ASN A 222 -3.79 -20.13 7.26
C ASN A 222 -3.87 -19.95 5.74
N ASP A 223 -3.64 -21.05 5.01
CA ASP A 223 -3.61 -21.10 3.55
C ASP A 223 -4.93 -20.71 2.89
N TYR A 224 -6.06 -21.05 3.51
CA TYR A 224 -7.38 -20.65 3.01
C TYR A 224 -7.53 -19.13 2.99
N LEU A 225 -7.15 -18.45 4.08
CA LEU A 225 -7.21 -16.98 4.14
C LEU A 225 -6.18 -16.35 3.20
N ALA A 226 -4.98 -16.93 3.07
CA ALA A 226 -3.98 -16.45 2.13
C ALA A 226 -4.54 -16.46 0.69
N LYS A 227 -5.13 -17.58 0.27
CA LYS A 227 -5.75 -17.70 -1.04
C LYS A 227 -6.92 -16.72 -1.20
N ARG A 228 -7.88 -16.73 -0.27
CA ARG A 228 -9.05 -15.85 -0.34
C ARG A 228 -8.65 -14.37 -0.43
N ASP A 229 -7.75 -13.92 0.45
CA ASP A 229 -7.39 -12.51 0.55
C ASP A 229 -6.49 -12.05 -0.63
N SER A 230 -5.78 -12.99 -1.29
CA SER A 230 -5.03 -12.68 -2.52
C SER A 230 -5.93 -12.58 -3.76
N GLU A 231 -7.07 -13.26 -3.75
CA GLU A 231 -8.05 -13.21 -4.82
C GLU A 231 -9.11 -12.10 -4.59
N TRP A 232 -9.10 -11.49 -3.41
CA TRP A 232 -10.07 -10.50 -2.95
C TRP A 232 -9.60 -9.08 -3.25
#